data_b8c80a6e07c319cd54d776fbdaf8834f
#
_entry.id   b8c80a6e07c319cd54d776fbdaf8834f
#
_cell.length_a   1.000
_cell.length_b   1.000
_cell.length_c   1.000
_cell.angle_alpha   90.00
_cell.angle_beta   90.00
_cell.angle_gamma   90.00
#
_symmetry.space_group_name_H-M   'P 1'
#
loop_
_entity.id
_entity.type
_entity.pdbx_description
1 polymer ?
#
loop_
_entity_poly.entity_id
_entity_poly.type
_entity_poly.pdbx_seq_one_letter_code
_entity_poly.pdbx_strand_id
1 'polypeptide(L)'
;EGLLSFILQLENVADVKSRTYHEVLLGEEPASEVVAYKISKFDASRPQSGPIQNFFLFNTNESFDIMDFVDTQVKYAKKYRYVVYAYRAVYGSAYDYRNVSFPPGDDQALYAEADVVIRPTLRMYEIPMYESIGQIIENPPVPPMIDIIPYYGISKKIRFHMNGGTGFLVTDPIILLDEDEIYFNNYRETYDLLPDEPITFKNDDSVSAFQIFRVEKPPLDYEDFVNKLYVTVNTDIDPRSPLGASSAAYIERIKPNKKYYYTFRSLDVHGQPSMPSPVYVIEMIDDGATIFPIIRAFDFPTGEQLEARKKMPTRSLKKMFYIAPKFLHSFVNEEKGGFRNSPTALGKGPDMYLGGEDEPVWGKRFKVRFISKSTGKKIDFNFDVDHKHIETEKERN
;
A
#
# COMPACT_ATOMS: atom_id res chain seq x y z
N GLU A 1 5.01 -11.40 -64.90
CA GLU A 1 5.63 -12.74 -64.95
C GLU A 1 5.62 -13.39 -63.53
N GLY A 2 6.00 -12.69 -62.44
CA GLY A 2 6.07 -13.27 -61.10
C GLY A 2 4.72 -13.74 -60.55
N LEU A 3 3.64 -12.99 -60.77
CA LEU A 3 2.30 -13.38 -60.26
C LEU A 3 1.78 -14.65 -60.96
N LEU A 4 2.02 -14.79 -62.25
CA LEU A 4 1.60 -15.98 -63.01
C LEU A 4 2.37 -17.22 -62.55
N SER A 5 3.68 -17.07 -62.32
CA SER A 5 4.51 -18.15 -61.80
C SER A 5 4.06 -18.58 -60.39
N PHE A 6 3.70 -17.61 -59.56
CA PHE A 6 3.18 -17.88 -58.20
C PHE A 6 1.83 -18.60 -58.24
N ILE A 7 0.90 -18.20 -59.12
CA ILE A 7 -0.40 -18.86 -59.28
C ILE A 7 -0.20 -20.30 -59.71
N LEU A 8 0.66 -20.54 -60.73
CA LEU A 8 0.96 -21.88 -61.23
C LEU A 8 1.59 -22.78 -60.14
N GLN A 9 2.44 -22.23 -59.29
CA GLN A 9 3.00 -22.96 -58.16
C GLN A 9 1.93 -23.31 -57.11
N LEU A 10 1.01 -22.39 -56.80
CA LEU A 10 -0.11 -22.64 -55.91
C LEU A 10 -1.05 -23.73 -56.45
N GLU A 11 -1.36 -23.70 -57.75
CA GLU A 11 -2.16 -24.72 -58.43
C GLU A 11 -1.49 -26.10 -58.31
N ASN A 12 -0.20 -26.18 -58.59
CA ASN A 12 0.54 -27.46 -58.48
C ASN A 12 0.55 -27.99 -57.02
N VAL A 13 0.71 -27.10 -56.04
CA VAL A 13 0.65 -27.49 -54.60
C VAL A 13 -0.76 -27.94 -54.21
N ALA A 14 -1.78 -27.25 -54.75
CA ALA A 14 -3.17 -27.62 -54.50
C ALA A 14 -3.49 -28.98 -55.11
N ASP A 15 -3.04 -29.25 -56.35
CA ASP A 15 -3.23 -30.54 -57.01
C ASP A 15 -2.64 -31.71 -56.19
N VAL A 16 -1.44 -31.56 -55.68
CA VAL A 16 -0.76 -32.60 -54.89
C VAL A 16 -1.40 -32.82 -53.51
N LYS A 17 -1.84 -31.73 -52.87
CA LYS A 17 -2.35 -31.76 -51.48
C LYS A 17 -3.87 -31.94 -51.39
N SER A 18 -4.63 -31.70 -52.45
CA SER A 18 -6.07 -31.89 -52.44
C SER A 18 -6.45 -33.35 -52.29
N ARG A 19 -7.52 -33.57 -51.51
CA ARG A 19 -8.15 -34.89 -51.37
C ARG A 19 -9.60 -34.81 -51.81
N THR A 20 -10.03 -35.82 -52.49
CA THR A 20 -11.46 -35.99 -52.87
C THR A 20 -12.26 -36.47 -51.63
N TYR A 21 -13.58 -36.29 -51.67
CA TYR A 21 -14.43 -36.83 -50.61
C TYR A 21 -14.32 -38.37 -50.49
N HIS A 22 -14.07 -39.03 -51.61
CA HIS A 22 -13.87 -40.47 -51.63
C HIS A 22 -12.60 -40.89 -50.87
N GLU A 23 -11.49 -40.20 -51.09
CA GLU A 23 -10.21 -40.44 -50.40
C GLU A 23 -10.33 -40.14 -48.89
N VAL A 24 -11.00 -39.03 -48.53
CA VAL A 24 -11.26 -38.73 -47.10
C VAL A 24 -12.14 -39.76 -46.42
N LEU A 25 -13.17 -40.29 -47.10
CA LEU A 25 -14.02 -41.36 -46.58
C LEU A 25 -13.26 -42.67 -46.48
N LEU A 26 -12.24 -42.93 -47.28
CA LEU A 26 -11.33 -44.06 -47.14
C LEU A 26 -10.27 -43.89 -46.05
N GLY A 27 -10.23 -42.72 -45.37
CA GLY A 27 -9.37 -42.48 -44.21
C GLY A 27 -8.12 -41.66 -44.54
N GLU A 28 -8.00 -41.09 -45.77
CA GLU A 28 -6.91 -40.16 -46.05
C GLU A 28 -7.16 -38.81 -45.34
N GLU A 29 -6.15 -38.31 -44.64
CA GLU A 29 -6.24 -37.03 -43.96
C GLU A 29 -6.24 -35.85 -44.94
N PRO A 30 -7.19 -34.88 -44.82
CA PRO A 30 -7.19 -33.67 -45.60
C PRO A 30 -6.00 -32.80 -45.24
N ALA A 31 -5.26 -32.31 -46.23
CA ALA A 31 -4.11 -31.44 -45.97
C ALA A 31 -4.56 -30.05 -45.55
N SER A 32 -3.98 -29.57 -44.46
CA SER A 32 -4.15 -28.18 -44.00
C SER A 32 -2.89 -27.68 -43.33
N GLU A 33 -2.57 -26.40 -43.51
CA GLU A 33 -1.36 -25.76 -43.01
C GLU A 33 -1.70 -24.40 -42.39
N VAL A 34 -1.03 -24.06 -41.28
CA VAL A 34 -1.10 -22.73 -40.72
C VAL A 34 -0.09 -21.83 -41.49
N VAL A 35 -0.60 -20.83 -42.17
CA VAL A 35 0.21 -19.90 -42.97
C VAL A 35 0.67 -18.70 -42.15
N ALA A 36 -0.18 -18.20 -41.30
CA ALA A 36 0.10 -17.04 -40.45
C ALA A 36 -0.77 -17.06 -39.21
N TYR A 37 -0.28 -16.35 -38.19
CA TYR A 37 -1.09 -15.95 -37.06
C TYR A 37 -1.40 -14.46 -37.15
N LYS A 38 -2.62 -14.09 -36.72
CA LYS A 38 -3.03 -12.70 -36.55
C LYS A 38 -3.32 -12.46 -35.10
N ILE A 39 -2.64 -11.51 -34.49
CA ILE A 39 -2.92 -11.05 -33.13
C ILE A 39 -3.70 -9.74 -33.26
N SER A 40 -4.96 -9.75 -32.84
CA SER A 40 -5.82 -8.57 -32.87
C SER A 40 -5.92 -7.98 -31.46
N LYS A 41 -5.54 -6.70 -31.34
CA LYS A 41 -5.59 -5.93 -30.10
C LYS A 41 -6.87 -5.09 -30.06
N PHE A 42 -7.64 -5.24 -29.00
CA PHE A 42 -8.88 -4.51 -28.75
C PHE A 42 -8.80 -3.68 -27.48
N ASP A 43 -9.59 -2.62 -27.40
CA ASP A 43 -9.84 -1.90 -26.16
C ASP A 43 -10.85 -2.71 -25.31
N ALA A 44 -10.39 -3.26 -24.18
CA ALA A 44 -11.26 -4.07 -23.32
C ALA A 44 -12.43 -3.27 -22.72
N SER A 45 -12.27 -1.95 -22.59
CA SER A 45 -13.35 -1.07 -22.11
C SER A 45 -14.44 -0.80 -23.16
N ARG A 46 -14.18 -1.18 -24.44
CA ARG A 46 -15.10 -1.00 -25.56
C ARG A 46 -15.26 -2.28 -26.36
N PRO A 47 -15.93 -3.29 -25.81
CA PRO A 47 -16.00 -4.63 -26.43
C PRO A 47 -16.61 -4.67 -27.82
N GLN A 48 -17.43 -3.67 -28.17
CA GLN A 48 -18.09 -3.56 -29.48
C GLN A 48 -17.27 -2.78 -30.53
N SER A 49 -16.12 -2.20 -30.16
CA SER A 49 -15.26 -1.54 -31.10
C SER A 49 -14.44 -2.57 -31.90
N GLY A 50 -14.11 -2.23 -33.16
CA GLY A 50 -13.19 -3.02 -33.95
C GLY A 50 -11.78 -3.07 -33.32
N PRO A 51 -10.88 -3.90 -33.86
CA PRO A 51 -9.52 -3.99 -33.35
C PRO A 51 -8.80 -2.65 -33.52
N ILE A 52 -8.05 -2.25 -32.49
CA ILE A 52 -7.19 -1.06 -32.52
C ILE A 52 -6.03 -1.30 -33.48
N GLN A 53 -5.50 -2.54 -33.45
CA GLN A 53 -4.33 -2.92 -34.23
C GLN A 53 -4.33 -4.42 -34.47
N ASN A 54 -3.78 -4.82 -35.63
CA ASN A 54 -3.56 -6.22 -35.98
C ASN A 54 -2.07 -6.41 -36.28
N PHE A 55 -1.52 -7.47 -35.73
CA PHE A 55 -0.16 -7.92 -35.98
C PHE A 55 -0.22 -9.24 -36.74
N PHE A 56 0.57 -9.39 -37.76
CA PHE A 56 0.63 -10.60 -38.60
C PHE A 56 2.01 -11.24 -38.46
N LEU A 57 2.01 -12.50 -38.10
CA LEU A 57 3.20 -13.33 -37.91
C LEU A 57 3.13 -14.49 -38.88
N PHE A 58 3.98 -14.45 -39.93
CA PHE A 58 3.99 -15.46 -40.97
C PHE A 58 4.83 -16.67 -40.56
N ASN A 59 4.33 -17.86 -40.90
CA ASN A 59 5.04 -19.10 -40.66
C ASN A 59 6.15 -19.24 -41.73
N THR A 60 7.35 -18.81 -41.39
CA THR A 60 8.53 -18.91 -42.26
C THR A 60 9.50 -19.94 -41.71
N ASN A 61 9.27 -21.20 -41.95
CA ASN A 61 10.16 -22.35 -41.69
C ASN A 61 11.18 -22.20 -40.54
N GLU A 62 11.17 -23.11 -39.58
CA GLU A 62 12.18 -23.44 -38.59
C GLU A 62 12.10 -22.76 -37.21
N SER A 63 11.27 -21.74 -36.95
CA SER A 63 11.30 -20.99 -35.69
C SER A 63 10.01 -21.04 -34.89
N PHE A 64 9.12 -22.02 -35.12
CA PHE A 64 7.78 -22.00 -34.54
C PHE A 64 7.64 -22.69 -33.16
N ASP A 65 8.69 -23.21 -32.59
CA ASP A 65 8.60 -23.85 -31.27
C ASP A 65 8.47 -22.87 -30.12
N ILE A 66 8.87 -21.58 -30.31
CA ILE A 66 8.69 -20.54 -29.30
C ILE A 66 8.39 -19.22 -30.02
N MET A 67 7.16 -18.76 -29.95
CA MET A 67 6.76 -17.46 -30.50
C MET A 67 6.52 -16.47 -29.38
N ASP A 68 7.53 -15.66 -29.09
CA ASP A 68 7.42 -14.53 -28.18
C ASP A 68 6.97 -13.30 -28.94
N PHE A 69 5.80 -12.78 -28.62
CA PHE A 69 5.30 -11.52 -29.13
C PHE A 69 5.27 -10.47 -28.04
N VAL A 70 5.95 -9.35 -28.24
CA VAL A 70 5.99 -8.22 -27.31
C VAL A 70 5.30 -7.03 -27.92
N ASP A 71 4.21 -6.58 -27.30
CA ASP A 71 3.54 -5.34 -27.69
C ASP A 71 4.08 -4.16 -26.86
N THR A 72 4.87 -3.30 -27.50
CA THR A 72 5.43 -2.08 -26.87
C THR A 72 4.51 -0.85 -26.96
N GLN A 73 3.36 -0.97 -27.66
CA GLN A 73 2.43 0.13 -27.91
C GLN A 73 1.22 0.07 -26.97
N VAL A 74 1.48 -0.06 -25.68
CA VAL A 74 0.46 -0.13 -24.63
C VAL A 74 0.50 1.10 -23.74
N LYS A 75 -0.65 1.46 -23.17
CA LYS A 75 -0.75 2.56 -22.21
C LYS A 75 -0.89 1.96 -20.80
N TYR A 76 -0.23 2.61 -19.87
CA TYR A 76 -0.33 2.26 -18.46
C TYR A 76 -1.79 2.23 -17.98
N ALA A 77 -2.11 1.30 -17.09
CA ALA A 77 -3.42 1.07 -16.46
C ALA A 77 -4.59 0.84 -17.44
N LYS A 78 -4.32 0.68 -18.76
CA LYS A 78 -5.34 0.39 -19.73
C LYS A 78 -5.45 -1.11 -20.01
N LYS A 79 -6.67 -1.66 -19.90
CA LYS A 79 -6.94 -3.07 -20.21
C LYS A 79 -7.09 -3.25 -21.70
N TYR A 80 -6.35 -4.19 -22.26
CA TYR A 80 -6.40 -4.60 -23.66
C TYR A 80 -6.80 -6.07 -23.75
N ARG A 81 -7.64 -6.38 -24.73
CA ARG A 81 -8.02 -7.74 -25.08
C ARG A 81 -7.27 -8.14 -26.34
N TYR A 82 -6.53 -9.22 -26.26
CA TYR A 82 -5.79 -9.80 -27.37
C TYR A 82 -6.46 -11.09 -27.81
N VAL A 83 -6.74 -11.20 -29.13
CA VAL A 83 -7.30 -12.42 -29.73
C VAL A 83 -6.32 -12.88 -30.78
N VAL A 84 -5.87 -14.11 -30.66
CA VAL A 84 -4.97 -14.76 -31.61
C VAL A 84 -5.81 -15.61 -32.56
N TYR A 85 -5.67 -15.33 -33.84
CA TYR A 85 -6.27 -16.09 -34.91
C TYR A 85 -5.19 -16.82 -35.71
N ALA A 86 -5.48 -18.07 -36.10
CA ALA A 86 -4.66 -18.79 -37.09
C ALA A 86 -5.30 -18.67 -38.49
N TYR A 87 -4.55 -18.20 -39.44
CA TYR A 87 -4.91 -18.33 -40.83
C TYR A 87 -4.47 -19.70 -41.35
N ARG A 88 -5.46 -20.56 -41.59
CA ARG A 88 -5.23 -21.91 -42.00
C ARG A 88 -5.60 -22.07 -43.50
N ALA A 89 -4.64 -22.49 -44.31
CA ALA A 89 -4.86 -22.91 -45.66
C ALA A 89 -5.39 -24.36 -45.65
N VAL A 90 -6.53 -24.58 -46.21
CA VAL A 90 -7.15 -25.89 -46.32
C VAL A 90 -7.23 -26.25 -47.81
N TYR A 91 -6.61 -27.38 -48.14
CA TYR A 91 -6.61 -27.93 -49.48
C TYR A 91 -7.78 -28.94 -49.59
N GLY A 92 -8.61 -28.76 -50.61
CA GLY A 92 -9.77 -29.59 -50.84
C GLY A 92 -10.14 -29.67 -52.29
N SER A 93 -11.27 -30.34 -52.59
CA SER A 93 -11.77 -30.50 -53.91
C SER A 93 -13.13 -29.82 -54.08
N ALA A 94 -13.33 -29.09 -55.16
CA ALA A 94 -14.61 -28.57 -55.59
C ALA A 94 -15.21 -29.51 -56.64
N TYR A 95 -16.49 -29.73 -56.53
CA TYR A 95 -17.24 -30.62 -57.39
C TYR A 95 -18.20 -29.79 -58.25
N ASP A 96 -18.05 -29.86 -59.55
CA ASP A 96 -18.88 -29.18 -60.53
C ASP A 96 -19.71 -30.23 -61.27
N TYR A 97 -21.03 -30.26 -61.02
CA TYR A 97 -21.95 -31.21 -61.60
C TYR A 97 -22.51 -30.68 -62.88
N ARG A 98 -22.28 -31.42 -64.02
CA ARG A 98 -22.72 -31.07 -65.34
C ARG A 98 -23.61 -32.16 -65.87
N ASN A 99 -24.42 -31.83 -66.89
CA ASN A 99 -25.26 -32.77 -67.63
C ASN A 99 -26.12 -33.68 -66.71
N VAL A 100 -26.67 -33.08 -65.64
CA VAL A 100 -27.52 -33.84 -64.70
C VAL A 100 -28.75 -34.30 -65.43
N SER A 101 -28.94 -35.63 -65.48
CA SER A 101 -30.10 -36.28 -66.04
C SER A 101 -30.75 -37.22 -65.03
N PHE A 102 -32.06 -37.37 -65.16
CA PHE A 102 -32.83 -38.27 -64.39
C PHE A 102 -33.38 -39.35 -65.32
N PRO A 103 -32.65 -40.42 -65.60
CA PRO A 103 -33.13 -41.46 -66.45
C PRO A 103 -34.43 -42.07 -65.91
N PRO A 104 -35.39 -42.45 -66.75
CA PRO A 104 -36.60 -43.13 -66.30
C PRO A 104 -36.19 -44.50 -65.78
N GLY A 105 -36.15 -44.59 -64.44
CA GLY A 105 -35.82 -45.83 -63.75
C GLY A 105 -37.07 -46.71 -63.52
N ASP A 106 -36.82 -47.97 -63.35
CA ASP A 106 -37.85 -48.92 -62.84
C ASP A 106 -38.38 -48.38 -61.48
N ASP A 107 -39.66 -48.55 -61.26
CA ASP A 107 -40.53 -47.92 -60.26
C ASP A 107 -40.08 -47.91 -58.76
N GLN A 108 -38.79 -48.15 -58.46
CA GLN A 108 -38.34 -48.25 -57.04
C GLN A 108 -37.04 -47.48 -56.68
N ALA A 109 -36.35 -46.85 -57.62
CA ALA A 109 -35.13 -46.05 -57.27
C ALA A 109 -35.06 -44.76 -58.09
N LEU A 110 -35.17 -43.61 -57.40
CA LEU A 110 -34.81 -42.31 -57.92
C LEU A 110 -33.28 -42.22 -57.93
N TYR A 111 -32.65 -42.26 -59.09
CA TYR A 111 -31.22 -41.97 -59.27
C TYR A 111 -31.02 -40.88 -60.29
N ALA A 112 -29.95 -40.11 -60.12
CA ALA A 112 -29.51 -39.07 -61.02
C ALA A 112 -28.11 -39.41 -61.57
N GLU A 113 -27.94 -39.26 -62.86
CA GLU A 113 -26.64 -39.33 -63.51
C GLU A 113 -26.12 -37.89 -63.75
N ALA A 114 -24.85 -37.67 -63.43
CA ALA A 114 -24.21 -36.38 -63.63
C ALA A 114 -22.72 -36.58 -63.96
N ASP A 115 -22.20 -35.77 -64.88
CA ASP A 115 -20.78 -35.65 -65.08
C ASP A 115 -20.20 -34.78 -63.91
N VAL A 116 -19.24 -35.32 -63.21
CA VAL A 116 -18.61 -34.64 -62.09
C VAL A 116 -17.20 -34.22 -62.49
N VAL A 117 -16.97 -32.92 -62.56
CA VAL A 117 -15.63 -32.34 -62.72
C VAL A 117 -15.07 -31.96 -61.40
N ILE A 118 -13.98 -32.60 -60.97
CA ILE A 118 -13.30 -32.35 -59.71
C ILE A 118 -12.17 -31.36 -59.98
N ARG A 119 -12.11 -30.29 -59.17
CA ARG A 119 -11.04 -29.31 -59.22
C ARG A 119 -10.40 -29.10 -57.88
N PRO A 120 -9.06 -28.99 -57.81
CA PRO A 120 -8.40 -28.66 -56.57
C PRO A 120 -8.79 -27.26 -56.11
N THR A 121 -8.96 -27.06 -54.83
CA THR A 121 -9.28 -25.76 -54.25
C THR A 121 -8.43 -25.49 -53.02
N LEU A 122 -8.03 -24.21 -52.85
CA LEU A 122 -7.38 -23.70 -51.65
C LEU A 122 -8.28 -22.65 -51.02
N ARG A 123 -8.63 -22.86 -49.75
CA ARG A 123 -9.40 -21.88 -48.98
C ARG A 123 -8.64 -21.50 -47.75
N MET A 124 -8.70 -20.20 -47.41
CA MET A 124 -8.14 -19.65 -46.19
C MET A 124 -9.24 -19.48 -45.14
N TYR A 125 -9.03 -20.02 -43.98
CA TYR A 125 -9.91 -19.87 -42.84
C TYR A 125 -9.21 -19.12 -41.73
N GLU A 126 -9.90 -18.16 -41.11
CA GLU A 126 -9.48 -17.46 -39.90
C GLU A 126 -10.13 -18.15 -38.70
N ILE A 127 -9.32 -18.77 -37.87
CA ILE A 127 -9.77 -19.58 -36.72
C ILE A 127 -9.29 -18.90 -35.45
N PRO A 128 -10.19 -18.50 -34.53
CA PRO A 128 -9.78 -17.99 -33.21
C PRO A 128 -9.17 -19.12 -32.39
N MET A 129 -7.96 -18.90 -31.89
CA MET A 129 -7.19 -19.91 -31.16
C MET A 129 -7.08 -19.60 -29.66
N TYR A 130 -6.87 -18.33 -29.32
CA TYR A 130 -6.60 -17.92 -27.95
C TYR A 130 -7.07 -16.49 -27.72
N GLU A 131 -7.54 -16.23 -26.50
CA GLU A 131 -7.93 -14.89 -26.04
C GLU A 131 -7.35 -14.64 -24.66
N SER A 132 -6.82 -13.44 -24.45
CA SER A 132 -6.30 -12.99 -23.17
C SER A 132 -6.61 -11.51 -22.97
N ILE A 133 -6.79 -11.13 -21.71
CA ILE A 133 -6.89 -9.73 -21.31
C ILE A 133 -5.65 -9.41 -20.50
N GLY A 134 -4.96 -8.35 -20.91
CA GLY A 134 -3.76 -7.87 -20.24
C GLY A 134 -3.86 -6.39 -19.90
N GLN A 135 -3.25 -6.04 -18.80
CA GLN A 135 -3.06 -4.65 -18.36
C GLN A 135 -1.63 -4.48 -17.89
N ILE A 136 -1.02 -3.33 -18.20
CA ILE A 136 0.29 -3.00 -17.63
C ILE A 136 0.05 -2.18 -16.37
N ILE A 137 0.55 -2.70 -15.27
CA ILE A 137 0.64 -2.02 -13.99
C ILE A 137 2.07 -2.24 -13.49
N GLU A 138 2.69 -1.20 -12.98
CA GLU A 138 4.02 -1.27 -12.38
C GLU A 138 3.94 -1.62 -10.90
N ASN A 139 5.07 -1.95 -10.30
CA ASN A 139 5.12 -2.22 -8.87
C ASN A 139 4.92 -0.93 -8.09
N PRO A 140 4.15 -0.96 -6.98
CA PRO A 140 4.06 0.18 -6.10
C PRO A 140 5.43 0.50 -5.48
N PRO A 141 5.73 1.79 -5.20
CA PRO A 141 7.05 2.18 -4.72
C PRO A 141 7.34 1.69 -3.31
N VAL A 142 8.63 1.60 -2.96
CA VAL A 142 9.06 1.29 -1.60
C VAL A 142 8.91 2.50 -0.68
N PRO A 143 8.91 2.31 0.66
CA PRO A 143 8.81 3.40 1.63
C PRO A 143 9.86 4.49 1.40
N PRO A 144 9.53 5.77 1.59
CA PRO A 144 10.47 6.85 1.42
C PRO A 144 11.53 6.89 2.54
N MET A 145 12.70 7.43 2.21
CA MET A 145 13.72 7.81 3.18
C MET A 145 13.41 9.19 3.75
N ILE A 146 13.45 9.31 5.08
CA ILE A 146 13.04 10.53 5.77
C ILE A 146 14.16 11.04 6.65
N ASP A 147 14.57 12.30 6.41
CA ASP A 147 15.44 13.07 7.28
C ASP A 147 14.64 14.12 8.03
N ILE A 148 14.71 14.08 9.36
CA ILE A 148 13.97 14.98 10.24
C ILE A 148 14.95 15.99 10.84
N ILE A 149 14.87 17.22 10.37
CA ILE A 149 15.85 18.27 10.66
C ILE A 149 15.23 19.36 11.54
N PRO A 150 15.63 19.48 12.81
CA PRO A 150 15.18 20.57 13.67
C PRO A 150 15.89 21.89 13.30
N TYR A 151 15.19 22.99 13.50
CA TYR A 151 15.81 24.32 13.38
C TYR A 151 16.53 24.69 14.67
N TYR A 152 17.74 25.20 14.55
CA TYR A 152 18.48 25.66 15.70
C TYR A 152 17.77 26.86 16.41
N GLY A 153 17.56 26.71 17.71
CA GLY A 153 16.94 27.77 18.54
C GLY A 153 15.44 28.00 18.29
N ILE A 154 14.77 27.18 17.50
CA ILE A 154 13.35 27.34 17.20
C ILE A 154 12.56 26.09 17.65
N SER A 155 11.71 26.26 18.67
CA SER A 155 10.91 25.17 19.25
C SER A 155 9.62 24.82 18.48
N LYS A 156 9.23 25.67 17.50
CA LYS A 156 7.92 25.57 16.83
C LYS A 156 7.98 25.08 15.40
N LYS A 157 9.17 24.75 14.88
CA LYS A 157 9.37 24.33 13.50
C LYS A 157 10.31 23.15 13.42
N ILE A 158 9.99 22.25 12.50
CA ILE A 158 10.84 21.13 12.10
C ILE A 158 10.74 20.97 10.58
N ARG A 159 11.81 20.53 9.94
CA ARG A 159 11.82 20.27 8.50
C ARG A 159 11.87 18.76 8.27
N PHE A 160 10.97 18.26 7.45
CA PHE A 160 11.05 16.94 6.86
C PHE A 160 11.68 17.05 5.49
N HIS A 161 12.68 16.26 5.25
CA HIS A 161 13.27 16.07 3.93
C HIS A 161 12.98 14.63 3.52
N MET A 162 12.35 14.44 2.38
CA MET A 162 11.79 13.17 1.93
C MET A 162 12.40 12.83 0.59
N ASN A 163 12.93 11.61 0.47
CA ASN A 163 13.50 11.06 -0.76
C ASN A 163 12.81 9.75 -1.09
N GLY A 164 12.75 9.40 -2.36
CA GLY A 164 12.32 8.07 -2.78
C GLY A 164 13.18 6.99 -2.16
N GLY A 165 12.56 5.90 -1.74
CA GLY A 165 13.27 4.73 -1.24
C GLY A 165 14.03 3.99 -2.34
N THR A 166 14.84 3.03 -1.99
CA THR A 166 15.61 2.18 -2.92
C THR A 166 15.47 0.72 -2.56
N GLY A 167 15.63 -0.16 -3.56
CA GLY A 167 15.53 -1.60 -3.37
C GLY A 167 14.15 -2.16 -3.67
N PHE A 168 13.85 -3.32 -3.10
CA PHE A 168 12.55 -3.97 -3.21
C PHE A 168 12.12 -4.57 -1.87
N LEU A 169 10.82 -4.74 -1.69
CA LEU A 169 10.21 -5.30 -0.50
C LEU A 169 9.02 -6.17 -0.93
N VAL A 170 8.92 -7.37 -0.38
CA VAL A 170 7.76 -8.26 -0.59
C VAL A 170 7.04 -8.40 0.74
N THR A 171 5.82 -7.89 0.81
CA THR A 171 5.04 -7.87 2.06
C THR A 171 3.55 -7.63 1.78
N ASP A 172 2.73 -7.86 2.79
CA ASP A 172 1.33 -7.47 2.73
C ASP A 172 1.19 -5.95 2.75
N PRO A 173 0.33 -5.36 1.91
CA PRO A 173 0.14 -3.93 1.86
C PRO A 173 -0.57 -3.41 3.13
N ILE A 174 -0.11 -2.27 3.63
CA ILE A 174 -0.78 -1.55 4.71
C ILE A 174 -1.66 -0.46 4.11
N ILE A 175 -2.95 -0.54 4.37
CA ILE A 175 -3.96 0.40 3.88
C ILE A 175 -4.00 1.59 4.84
N LEU A 176 -3.75 2.80 4.34
CA LEU A 176 -3.84 4.04 5.11
C LEU A 176 -4.99 4.96 4.63
N LEU A 177 -5.42 4.81 3.38
CA LEU A 177 -6.58 5.50 2.81
C LEU A 177 -7.51 4.47 2.16
N ASP A 178 -8.79 4.76 2.13
CA ASP A 178 -9.81 3.88 1.52
C ASP A 178 -9.53 3.60 0.03
N GLU A 179 -8.87 4.54 -0.65
CA GLU A 179 -8.49 4.41 -2.06
C GLU A 179 -7.38 3.37 -2.28
N ASP A 180 -6.57 3.07 -1.28
CA ASP A 180 -5.42 2.16 -1.40
C ASP A 180 -5.88 0.73 -1.70
N GLU A 181 -7.01 0.32 -1.14
CA GLU A 181 -7.59 -1.00 -1.37
C GLU A 181 -7.86 -1.25 -2.84
N ILE A 182 -8.32 -0.22 -3.56
CA ILE A 182 -8.60 -0.30 -5.00
C ILE A 182 -7.31 -0.56 -5.78
N TYR A 183 -6.22 0.15 -5.43
CA TYR A 183 -4.92 -0.01 -6.10
C TYR A 183 -4.34 -1.40 -5.86
N PHE A 184 -4.32 -1.86 -4.62
CA PHE A 184 -3.73 -3.16 -4.29
C PHE A 184 -4.57 -4.34 -4.82
N ASN A 185 -5.90 -4.24 -4.82
CA ASN A 185 -6.75 -5.24 -5.41
C ASN A 185 -6.58 -5.30 -6.94
N ASN A 186 -6.46 -4.15 -7.61
CA ASN A 186 -6.20 -4.10 -9.04
C ASN A 186 -4.82 -4.68 -9.41
N TYR A 187 -3.81 -4.45 -8.56
CA TYR A 187 -2.49 -5.06 -8.69
C TYR A 187 -2.58 -6.58 -8.58
N ARG A 188 -3.24 -7.11 -7.54
CA ARG A 188 -3.42 -8.55 -7.34
C ARG A 188 -4.18 -9.20 -8.50
N GLU A 189 -5.26 -8.57 -8.97
CA GLU A 189 -6.02 -9.04 -10.13
C GLU A 189 -5.15 -9.11 -11.39
N THR A 190 -4.27 -8.12 -11.60
CA THR A 190 -3.42 -8.07 -12.79
C THR A 190 -2.33 -9.13 -12.80
N TYR A 191 -1.76 -9.43 -11.63
CA TYR A 191 -0.70 -10.44 -11.49
C TYR A 191 -1.23 -11.82 -11.07
N ASP A 192 -2.55 -12.02 -11.06
CA ASP A 192 -3.23 -13.27 -10.69
C ASP A 192 -2.83 -13.78 -9.30
N LEU A 193 -2.67 -12.84 -8.35
CA LEU A 193 -2.32 -13.11 -6.96
C LEU A 193 -3.57 -13.39 -6.12
N LEU A 194 -3.42 -14.25 -5.13
CA LEU A 194 -4.48 -14.50 -4.15
C LEU A 194 -4.70 -13.28 -3.22
N PRO A 195 -5.88 -13.13 -2.61
CA PRO A 195 -6.19 -11.99 -1.72
C PRO A 195 -5.19 -11.81 -0.56
N ASP A 196 -4.65 -12.91 -0.04
CA ASP A 196 -3.69 -12.91 1.08
C ASP A 196 -2.23 -13.04 0.63
N GLU A 197 -1.98 -12.95 -0.68
CA GLU A 197 -0.62 -13.05 -1.21
C GLU A 197 0.11 -11.71 -1.12
N PRO A 198 1.37 -11.71 -0.65
CA PRO A 198 2.14 -10.48 -0.49
C PRO A 198 2.45 -9.84 -1.85
N ILE A 199 2.52 -8.51 -1.84
CA ILE A 199 2.78 -7.69 -3.01
C ILE A 199 4.26 -7.31 -3.06
N THR A 200 4.80 -7.20 -4.27
CA THR A 200 6.15 -6.69 -4.49
C THR A 200 6.11 -5.17 -4.64
N PHE A 201 6.83 -4.47 -3.75
CA PHE A 201 7.07 -3.05 -3.81
C PHE A 201 8.46 -2.81 -4.37
N LYS A 202 8.57 -1.94 -5.37
CA LYS A 202 9.84 -1.63 -6.05
C LYS A 202 9.75 -0.26 -6.70
N ASN A 203 10.79 0.54 -6.58
CA ASN A 203 10.84 1.83 -7.27
C ASN A 203 11.26 1.62 -8.72
N ASP A 204 10.29 1.34 -9.57
CA ASP A 204 10.46 1.30 -11.02
C ASP A 204 10.30 2.70 -11.62
N ASP A 205 9.47 3.54 -10.98
CA ASP A 205 9.14 4.91 -11.39
C ASP A 205 9.61 5.97 -10.41
N SER A 206 9.58 7.21 -10.90
CA SER A 206 9.89 8.40 -10.10
C SER A 206 8.76 8.71 -9.11
N VAL A 207 9.13 9.18 -7.92
CA VAL A 207 8.16 9.61 -6.90
C VAL A 207 7.59 10.98 -7.29
N SER A 208 6.27 11.07 -7.42
CA SER A 208 5.53 12.31 -7.73
C SER A 208 5.09 13.10 -6.51
N ALA A 209 4.85 12.43 -5.40
CA ALA A 209 4.41 13.07 -4.17
C ALA A 209 4.79 12.25 -2.92
N PHE A 210 4.79 12.93 -1.79
CA PHE A 210 4.91 12.34 -0.47
C PHE A 210 3.67 12.67 0.36
N GLN A 211 3.17 11.70 1.08
CA GLN A 211 2.06 11.86 2.01
C GLN A 211 2.55 11.72 3.44
N ILE A 212 2.16 12.65 4.28
CA ILE A 212 2.52 12.73 5.69
C ILE A 212 1.26 12.44 6.51
N PHE A 213 1.32 11.43 7.34
CA PHE A 213 0.26 11.08 8.28
C PHE A 213 0.68 11.46 9.69
N ARG A 214 -0.24 12.00 10.48
CA ARG A 214 0.06 12.48 11.83
C ARG A 214 -1.02 12.11 12.82
N VAL A 215 -0.59 11.57 13.96
CA VAL A 215 -1.45 11.38 15.13
C VAL A 215 -0.80 11.98 16.40
N GLU A 216 -1.63 12.36 17.36
CA GLU A 216 -1.17 13.02 18.60
C GLU A 216 -1.15 12.07 19.79
N LYS A 217 -1.79 10.91 19.66
CA LYS A 217 -1.79 9.85 20.66
C LYS A 217 -0.78 8.78 20.24
N PRO A 218 -0.16 8.07 21.20
CA PRO A 218 0.68 6.93 20.86
C PRO A 218 -0.12 5.90 20.10
N PRO A 219 0.26 5.57 18.85
CA PRO A 219 -0.43 4.58 18.05
C PRO A 219 -0.18 3.18 18.59
N LEU A 220 -1.13 2.27 18.40
CA LEU A 220 -1.00 0.85 18.71
C LEU A 220 -0.46 0.05 17.53
N ASP A 221 -0.85 0.46 16.32
CA ASP A 221 -0.46 -0.08 15.03
C ASP A 221 -0.62 0.96 13.91
N TYR A 222 -0.49 0.55 12.65
CA TYR A 222 -0.72 1.43 11.50
C TYR A 222 -2.21 1.74 11.28
N GLU A 223 -3.15 0.98 11.83
CA GLU A 223 -4.58 1.24 11.71
C GLU A 223 -4.96 2.59 12.34
N ASP A 224 -4.24 3.02 13.39
CA ASP A 224 -4.44 4.32 14.02
C ASP A 224 -4.17 5.51 13.08
N PHE A 225 -3.46 5.27 11.96
CA PHE A 225 -3.18 6.27 10.93
C PHE A 225 -4.17 6.25 9.76
N VAL A 226 -5.11 5.30 9.72
CA VAL A 226 -6.12 5.23 8.65
C VAL A 226 -6.92 6.53 8.60
N ASN A 227 -7.00 7.11 7.41
CA ASN A 227 -7.66 8.40 7.15
C ASN A 227 -7.12 9.57 8.00
N LYS A 228 -5.84 9.51 8.44
CA LYS A 228 -5.15 10.58 9.17
C LYS A 228 -4.12 11.29 8.29
N LEU A 229 -4.39 11.38 7.00
CA LEU A 229 -3.57 12.16 6.08
C LEU A 229 -3.52 13.61 6.56
N TYR A 230 -2.32 14.10 6.82
CA TYR A 230 -2.09 15.47 7.29
C TYR A 230 -1.81 16.42 6.13
N VAL A 231 -0.92 16.05 5.23
CA VAL A 231 -0.57 16.82 4.04
C VAL A 231 0.03 15.93 2.95
N THR A 232 -0.23 16.29 1.69
CA THR A 232 0.46 15.76 0.52
C THR A 232 1.42 16.83 -0.01
N VAL A 233 2.67 16.44 -0.21
CA VAL A 233 3.75 17.31 -0.72
C VAL A 233 4.17 16.79 -2.08
N ASN A 234 3.86 17.54 -3.13
CA ASN A 234 4.24 17.17 -4.49
C ASN A 234 5.74 17.43 -4.71
N THR A 235 6.33 16.59 -5.54
CA THR A 235 7.67 16.82 -6.09
C THR A 235 7.59 17.72 -7.33
N ASP A 236 8.73 18.24 -7.79
CA ASP A 236 8.77 19.02 -9.04
C ASP A 236 8.88 18.13 -10.29
N ILE A 237 8.47 16.88 -10.19
CA ILE A 237 8.47 15.95 -11.33
C ILE A 237 7.21 16.17 -12.17
N ASP A 238 7.42 16.55 -13.43
CA ASP A 238 6.43 16.45 -14.49
C ASP A 238 6.59 15.07 -15.16
N PRO A 239 5.54 14.24 -15.24
CA PRO A 239 5.58 12.96 -15.96
C PRO A 239 6.06 13.08 -17.41
N ARG A 240 5.99 14.29 -17.98
CA ARG A 240 6.45 14.60 -19.35
C ARG A 240 7.91 15.04 -19.42
N SER A 241 8.54 15.33 -18.29
CA SER A 241 9.93 15.79 -18.23
C SER A 241 10.64 15.12 -17.05
N PRO A 242 11.43 14.06 -17.30
CA PRO A 242 12.09 13.27 -16.24
C PRO A 242 13.24 14.01 -15.53
N LEU A 243 13.42 15.29 -15.78
CA LEU A 243 14.50 16.13 -15.18
C LEU A 243 14.12 16.77 -13.84
N GLY A 244 12.94 16.47 -13.29
CA GLY A 244 12.50 16.99 -12.00
C GLY A 244 13.16 16.28 -10.80
N ALA A 245 13.12 16.93 -9.64
CA ALA A 245 13.63 16.36 -8.40
C ALA A 245 12.63 15.34 -7.82
N SER A 246 13.10 14.12 -7.51
CA SER A 246 12.32 13.07 -6.84
C SER A 246 12.28 13.24 -5.32
N SER A 247 12.72 14.36 -4.80
CA SER A 247 12.75 14.71 -3.38
C SER A 247 11.87 15.88 -3.08
N ALA A 248 11.34 15.96 -1.86
CA ALA A 248 10.56 17.07 -1.40
C ALA A 248 10.93 17.46 0.04
N ALA A 249 10.66 18.69 0.40
CA ALA A 249 10.85 19.18 1.76
C ALA A 249 9.59 19.86 2.28
N TYR A 250 9.24 19.56 3.54
CA TYR A 250 8.09 20.16 4.20
C TYR A 250 8.49 20.76 5.55
N ILE A 251 8.00 21.98 5.83
CA ILE A 251 8.24 22.64 7.11
C ILE A 251 6.99 22.47 7.98
N GLU A 252 7.11 21.60 8.97
CA GLU A 252 6.06 21.34 9.93
C GLU A 252 6.09 22.35 11.08
N ARG A 253 4.90 22.82 11.48
CA ARG A 253 4.72 23.67 12.65
C ARG A 253 4.13 22.86 13.79
N ILE A 254 4.92 22.63 14.83
CA ILE A 254 4.53 21.86 16.00
C ILE A 254 4.42 22.73 17.26
N LYS A 255 3.63 22.25 18.22
CA LYS A 255 3.59 22.88 19.56
C LYS A 255 4.74 22.30 20.39
N PRO A 256 5.55 23.13 21.06
CA PRO A 256 6.59 22.62 21.95
C PRO A 256 5.98 21.84 23.13
N ASN A 257 6.76 20.94 23.68
CA ASN A 257 6.40 20.08 24.81
C ASN A 257 5.18 19.15 24.54
N LYS A 258 4.89 18.88 23.25
CA LYS A 258 3.86 17.95 22.82
C LYS A 258 4.46 16.91 21.89
N LYS A 259 4.08 15.64 22.10
CA LYS A 259 4.49 14.54 21.24
C LYS A 259 3.57 14.45 20.03
N TYR A 260 4.18 14.18 18.90
CA TYR A 260 3.51 13.89 17.64
C TYR A 260 4.10 12.61 17.06
N TYR A 261 3.27 11.81 16.40
CA TYR A 261 3.66 10.58 15.75
C TYR A 261 3.40 10.73 14.27
N TYR A 262 4.42 10.47 13.47
CA TYR A 262 4.37 10.64 12.02
C TYR A 262 4.75 9.33 11.33
N THR A 263 4.06 9.03 10.25
CA THR A 263 4.51 8.09 9.24
C THR A 263 4.37 8.73 7.87
N PHE A 264 5.18 8.28 6.92
CA PHE A 264 5.31 8.87 5.61
C PHE A 264 5.16 7.78 4.56
N ARG A 265 4.60 8.13 3.41
CA ARG A 265 4.64 7.27 2.24
C ARG A 265 4.87 8.09 0.98
N SER A 266 5.38 7.45 -0.07
CA SER A 266 5.51 8.03 -1.40
C SER A 266 4.37 7.61 -2.30
N LEU A 267 4.08 8.44 -3.30
CA LEU A 267 3.25 8.12 -4.44
C LEU A 267 4.14 8.21 -5.68
N ASP A 268 4.01 7.27 -6.60
CA ASP A 268 4.68 7.32 -7.89
C ASP A 268 3.97 8.29 -8.86
N VAL A 269 4.46 8.39 -10.09
CA VAL A 269 3.85 9.22 -11.15
C VAL A 269 2.48 8.70 -11.59
N HIS A 270 2.14 7.48 -11.29
CA HIS A 270 0.87 6.84 -11.58
C HIS A 270 -0.11 6.87 -10.40
N GLY A 271 0.33 7.42 -9.26
CA GLY A 271 -0.48 7.56 -8.04
C GLY A 271 -0.52 6.31 -7.18
N GLN A 272 0.35 5.32 -7.44
CA GLN A 272 0.41 4.13 -6.60
C GLN A 272 1.07 4.44 -5.26
N PRO A 273 0.47 4.01 -4.14
CA PRO A 273 1.00 4.27 -2.82
C PRO A 273 2.09 3.27 -2.42
N SER A 274 3.15 3.78 -1.79
CA SER A 274 4.14 2.92 -1.14
C SER A 274 3.63 2.35 0.19
N MET A 275 4.36 1.37 0.72
CA MET A 275 4.28 1.04 2.13
C MET A 275 4.62 2.25 2.99
N PRO A 276 4.02 2.39 4.19
CA PRO A 276 4.40 3.45 5.12
C PRO A 276 5.83 3.26 5.64
N SER A 277 6.49 4.37 5.93
CA SER A 277 7.76 4.39 6.65
C SER A 277 7.58 3.92 8.09
N PRO A 278 8.65 3.60 8.82
CA PRO A 278 8.58 3.47 10.28
C PRO A 278 7.93 4.72 10.90
N VAL A 279 7.24 4.53 12.02
CA VAL A 279 6.63 5.63 12.76
C VAL A 279 7.72 6.39 13.52
N TYR A 280 7.70 7.70 13.41
CA TYR A 280 8.62 8.59 14.14
C TYR A 280 7.87 9.33 15.23
N VAL A 281 8.39 9.31 16.46
CA VAL A 281 7.93 10.19 17.54
C VAL A 281 8.79 11.43 17.59
N ILE A 282 8.13 12.57 17.53
CA ILE A 282 8.78 13.88 17.50
C ILE A 282 8.24 14.74 18.65
N GLU A 283 9.15 15.31 19.42
CA GLU A 283 8.84 16.25 20.47
C GLU A 283 9.94 17.33 20.53
N MET A 284 9.55 18.59 20.41
CA MET A 284 10.45 19.71 20.67
C MET A 284 10.31 20.14 22.11
N ILE A 285 11.34 19.94 22.92
CA ILE A 285 11.37 20.37 24.30
C ILE A 285 11.83 21.82 24.37
N ASP A 286 10.99 22.64 24.98
CA ASP A 286 11.32 24.02 25.30
C ASP A 286 11.12 24.21 26.81
N ASP A 287 12.22 24.40 27.53
CA ASP A 287 12.22 24.57 28.96
C ASP A 287 12.39 26.04 29.38
N GLY A 288 12.35 26.94 28.40
CA GLY A 288 12.52 28.37 28.60
C GLY A 288 14.00 28.84 28.60
N ALA A 289 14.93 27.90 28.76
CA ALA A 289 16.38 28.19 28.71
C ALA A 289 17.05 27.52 27.51
N THR A 290 16.59 26.33 27.18
CA THR A 290 17.14 25.50 26.09
C THR A 290 16.02 24.89 25.25
N ILE A 291 16.30 24.71 23.96
CA ILE A 291 15.42 24.07 23.01
C ILE A 291 16.17 22.87 22.44
N PHE A 292 15.57 21.67 22.55
CA PHE A 292 16.15 20.49 21.95
C PHE A 292 15.08 19.53 21.41
N PRO A 293 15.36 18.82 20.33
CA PRO A 293 14.46 17.83 19.77
C PRO A 293 14.62 16.47 20.42
N ILE A 294 13.52 15.74 20.55
CA ILE A 294 13.51 14.30 20.71
C ILE A 294 12.91 13.71 19.46
N ILE A 295 13.73 13.06 18.65
CA ILE A 295 13.35 12.42 17.40
C ILE A 295 13.84 10.98 17.48
N ARG A 296 12.92 10.03 17.35
CA ARG A 296 13.26 8.60 17.37
C ARG A 296 12.21 7.78 16.63
N ALA A 297 12.60 6.61 16.13
CA ALA A 297 11.65 5.61 15.71
C ALA A 297 10.76 5.20 16.89
N PHE A 298 9.51 4.91 16.61
CA PHE A 298 8.52 4.48 17.58
C PHE A 298 8.20 3.01 17.35
N ASP A 299 8.50 2.18 18.32
CA ASP A 299 8.14 0.77 18.30
C ASP A 299 6.72 0.61 18.84
N PHE A 300 5.87 -0.08 18.09
CA PHE A 300 4.53 -0.41 18.53
C PHE A 300 4.57 -1.26 19.78
N PRO A 301 3.67 -1.00 20.76
CA PRO A 301 3.65 -1.77 21.99
C PRO A 301 3.21 -3.22 21.71
N THR A 302 3.95 -4.18 22.25
CA THR A 302 3.55 -5.58 22.20
C THR A 302 2.31 -5.85 23.08
N GLY A 303 1.56 -6.91 22.77
CA GLY A 303 0.38 -7.30 23.55
C GLY A 303 0.67 -7.45 25.04
N GLU A 304 1.81 -8.01 25.43
CA GLU A 304 2.26 -8.12 26.80
C GLU A 304 2.47 -6.76 27.47
N GLN A 305 3.04 -5.79 26.76
CA GLN A 305 3.24 -4.43 27.27
C GLN A 305 1.90 -3.70 27.47
N LEU A 306 0.93 -3.92 26.58
CA LEU A 306 -0.42 -3.36 26.72
C LEU A 306 -1.15 -3.96 27.93
N GLU A 307 -1.05 -5.27 28.14
CA GLU A 307 -1.62 -5.91 29.31
C GLU A 307 -0.93 -5.46 30.61
N ALA A 308 0.38 -5.31 30.59
CA ALA A 308 1.12 -4.79 31.74
C ALA A 308 0.68 -3.35 32.09
N ARG A 309 0.43 -2.49 31.09
CA ARG A 309 -0.12 -1.15 31.32
C ARG A 309 -1.52 -1.17 31.91
N LYS A 310 -2.40 -2.07 31.46
CA LYS A 310 -3.75 -2.25 32.03
C LYS A 310 -3.71 -2.72 33.47
N LYS A 311 -2.73 -3.53 33.87
CA LYS A 311 -2.55 -4.06 35.22
C LYS A 311 -1.84 -3.09 36.16
N MET A 312 -1.23 -2.00 35.67
CA MET A 312 -0.62 -1.01 36.57
C MET A 312 -1.68 -0.21 37.32
N PRO A 313 -1.72 -0.33 38.66
CA PRO A 313 -2.66 0.47 39.43
C PRO A 313 -2.27 1.95 39.30
N THR A 314 -3.23 2.78 38.93
CA THR A 314 -3.08 4.24 38.96
C THR A 314 -2.98 4.68 40.42
N ARG A 315 -1.77 4.99 40.88
CA ARG A 315 -1.58 5.55 42.24
C ARG A 315 -1.84 7.05 42.16
N SER A 316 -2.65 7.52 43.09
CA SER A 316 -2.81 8.96 43.30
C SER A 316 -1.46 9.60 43.56
N LEU A 317 -1.16 10.71 42.91
CA LEU A 317 0.09 11.47 43.11
C LEU A 317 0.28 11.84 44.57
N LYS A 318 -0.79 12.10 45.31
CA LYS A 318 -0.80 12.32 46.76
C LYS A 318 -0.12 11.18 47.58
N LYS A 319 -0.22 9.94 47.10
CA LYS A 319 0.39 8.78 47.78
C LYS A 319 1.87 8.59 47.42
N MET A 320 2.36 9.30 46.42
CA MET A 320 3.76 9.24 46.00
C MET A 320 4.63 10.29 46.66
N PHE A 321 4.02 11.32 47.27
CA PHE A 321 4.73 12.36 47.97
C PHE A 321 4.63 12.12 49.45
N TYR A 322 5.79 11.98 50.10
CA TYR A 322 5.95 11.94 51.51
C TYR A 322 6.92 13.03 51.93
N ILE A 323 6.46 13.95 52.77
CA ILE A 323 7.30 15.02 53.32
C ILE A 323 7.51 14.68 54.81
N ALA A 324 8.74 14.31 55.12
CA ALA A 324 9.14 14.08 56.51
C ALA A 324 9.91 15.30 56.98
N PRO A 325 9.40 16.02 58.02
CA PRO A 325 10.18 17.09 58.64
C PRO A 325 11.39 16.50 59.36
N LYS A 326 12.52 17.19 59.28
CA LYS A 326 13.66 16.88 60.16
C LYS A 326 13.35 17.42 61.54
N PHE A 327 13.88 16.77 62.55
CA PHE A 327 13.70 17.14 63.98
C PHE A 327 14.01 18.62 64.22
N LEU A 328 14.99 19.19 63.53
CA LEU A 328 15.35 20.60 63.65
C LEU A 328 14.31 21.61 63.09
N HIS A 329 13.31 21.10 62.36
CA HIS A 329 12.25 21.92 61.77
C HIS A 329 10.89 21.74 62.42
N SER A 330 10.86 21.07 63.55
CA SER A 330 9.65 20.85 64.34
C SER A 330 9.90 21.31 65.76
N PHE A 331 8.98 22.06 66.33
CA PHE A 331 9.03 22.52 67.69
C PHE A 331 7.67 22.37 68.35
N VAL A 332 7.67 22.33 69.68
CA VAL A 332 6.48 22.15 70.51
C VAL A 332 6.25 23.46 71.27
N ASN A 333 5.04 24.00 71.23
CA ASN A 333 4.70 25.18 71.96
C ASN A 333 4.43 24.80 73.46
N GLU A 334 5.29 25.21 74.40
CA GLU A 334 5.19 24.88 75.80
C GLU A 334 4.07 25.67 76.50
N GLU A 335 3.65 26.81 76.01
CA GLU A 335 2.61 27.63 76.54
C GLU A 335 1.20 27.01 76.53
N LYS A 336 0.99 26.11 75.57
CA LYS A 336 -0.29 25.41 75.37
C LYS A 336 -0.33 23.97 75.90
N GLY A 337 0.47 23.65 76.85
CA GLY A 337 0.40 22.33 77.52
C GLY A 337 1.42 21.31 77.03
N GLY A 338 2.70 21.70 77.06
CA GLY A 338 3.82 20.81 76.79
C GLY A 338 3.77 19.48 77.45
N PHE A 339 4.70 18.58 77.15
CA PHE A 339 4.82 17.16 77.45
C PHE A 339 4.49 16.72 78.87
N ARG A 340 4.02 17.57 79.79
CA ARG A 340 3.70 17.25 81.18
C ARG A 340 2.38 16.55 81.35
N ASN A 341 1.52 16.45 80.40
CA ASN A 341 0.25 15.76 80.53
C ASN A 341 0.33 14.35 79.99
N SER A 342 0.20 13.41 80.88
CA SER A 342 0.14 11.98 80.64
C SER A 342 -0.54 11.55 79.35
N PRO A 343 -0.11 10.44 78.77
CA PRO A 343 -0.70 9.87 77.54
C PRO A 343 -2.17 9.44 77.68
N THR A 344 -2.79 9.69 78.76
CA THR A 344 -4.18 9.33 79.04
C THR A 344 -5.17 10.49 79.04
N ALA A 345 -4.73 11.71 78.74
CA ALA A 345 -5.68 12.79 78.48
C ALA A 345 -6.05 12.75 76.97
N LEU A 346 -7.22 12.23 76.75
CA LEU A 346 -7.85 12.08 75.44
C LEU A 346 -7.70 13.30 74.59
N GLY A 347 -7.10 13.11 73.44
CA GLY A 347 -7.48 13.78 72.20
C GLY A 347 -6.68 14.98 71.75
N LYS A 348 -5.77 15.57 72.51
CA LYS A 348 -4.94 16.65 72.00
C LYS A 348 -3.46 16.35 72.22
N GLY A 349 -2.84 15.80 71.23
CA GLY A 349 -1.38 15.75 71.16
C GLY A 349 -0.80 17.14 71.34
N PRO A 350 0.47 17.29 71.79
CA PRO A 350 1.12 18.59 71.84
C PRO A 350 1.04 19.30 70.45
N ASP A 351 0.70 20.59 70.50
CA ASP A 351 0.69 21.40 69.26
C ASP A 351 2.10 21.41 68.68
N MET A 352 2.31 20.52 67.72
CA MET A 352 3.56 20.48 66.96
C MET A 352 3.49 21.45 65.76
N TYR A 353 4.50 22.25 65.65
CA TYR A 353 4.64 23.18 64.54
C TYR A 353 5.71 22.67 63.58
N LEU A 354 5.46 22.86 62.30
CA LEU A 354 6.39 22.54 61.24
C LEU A 354 6.97 23.87 60.71
N GLY A 355 8.28 23.99 60.72
CA GLY A 355 9.00 25.23 60.35
C GLY A 355 9.78 25.82 61.52
N GLY A 356 10.27 27.06 61.38
CA GLY A 356 10.85 27.82 62.50
C GLY A 356 9.77 28.45 63.35
N GLU A 357 10.13 28.86 64.60
CA GLU A 357 9.20 29.46 65.52
C GLU A 357 8.56 30.75 64.95
N ASP A 358 9.35 31.54 64.20
CA ASP A 358 8.93 32.77 63.56
C ASP A 358 8.32 32.59 62.15
N GLU A 359 8.50 31.40 61.56
CA GLU A 359 8.06 31.13 60.19
C GLU A 359 7.36 29.75 60.07
N PRO A 360 6.14 29.60 60.59
CA PRO A 360 5.41 28.32 60.46
C PRO A 360 5.12 28.02 58.99
N VAL A 361 5.15 26.72 58.62
CA VAL A 361 4.87 26.22 57.28
C VAL A 361 3.38 26.24 56.92
N TRP A 362 2.53 26.30 57.96
CA TRP A 362 1.06 26.28 57.82
C TRP A 362 0.53 27.52 57.10
N GLY A 363 -0.37 27.28 56.13
CA GLY A 363 -0.98 28.33 55.31
C GLY A 363 -0.04 28.87 54.23
N LYS A 364 1.18 28.33 54.07
CA LYS A 364 2.11 28.75 53.01
C LYS A 364 1.95 27.86 51.81
N ARG A 365 2.16 28.45 50.63
CA ARG A 365 2.20 27.78 49.35
C ARG A 365 3.64 27.54 48.92
N PHE A 366 3.96 26.27 48.59
CA PHE A 366 5.27 25.87 48.12
C PHE A 366 5.19 25.42 46.65
N LYS A 367 6.21 25.71 45.91
CA LYS A 367 6.37 25.25 44.54
C LYS A 367 7.55 24.31 44.46
N VAL A 368 7.29 23.05 44.08
CA VAL A 368 8.32 22.03 43.88
C VAL A 368 8.45 21.77 42.41
N ARG A 369 9.64 21.95 41.86
CA ARG A 369 9.95 21.73 40.45
C ARG A 369 10.69 20.42 40.26
N PHE A 370 10.12 19.54 39.42
CA PHE A 370 10.76 18.31 38.97
C PHE A 370 11.31 18.51 37.55
N ILE A 371 12.57 18.15 37.36
CA ILE A 371 13.22 18.20 36.06
C ILE A 371 13.59 16.79 35.65
N SER A 372 13.09 16.33 34.51
CA SER A 372 13.49 15.03 33.95
C SER A 372 14.94 15.11 33.46
N LYS A 373 15.82 14.26 33.98
CA LYS A 373 17.22 14.22 33.54
C LYS A 373 17.39 13.77 32.10
N SER A 374 16.47 12.97 31.58
CA SER A 374 16.55 12.43 30.22
C SER A 374 15.97 13.37 29.16
N THR A 375 14.97 14.17 29.53
CA THR A 375 14.23 14.99 28.56
C THR A 375 14.30 16.49 28.84
N GLY A 376 14.82 16.91 30.03
CA GLY A 376 14.82 18.31 30.45
C GLY A 376 13.43 18.89 30.77
N LYS A 377 12.37 18.11 30.63
CA LYS A 377 11.00 18.55 30.98
C LYS A 377 10.92 18.98 32.41
N LYS A 378 10.29 20.13 32.63
CA LYS A 378 10.02 20.69 33.95
C LYS A 378 8.53 20.57 34.25
N ILE A 379 8.21 20.06 35.44
CA ILE A 379 6.86 19.98 35.98
C ILE A 379 6.86 20.67 37.33
N ASP A 380 6.00 21.68 37.46
CA ASP A 380 5.83 22.41 38.73
C ASP A 380 4.61 21.93 39.46
N PHE A 381 4.81 21.52 40.71
CA PHE A 381 3.74 21.17 41.63
C PHE A 381 3.61 22.28 42.70
N ASN A 382 2.42 22.82 42.83
CA ASN A 382 2.10 23.78 43.88
C ASN A 382 1.43 23.02 45.03
N PHE A 383 1.97 23.16 46.23
CA PHE A 383 1.44 22.56 47.46
C PHE A 383 0.98 23.68 48.38
N ASP A 384 -0.27 23.58 48.80
CA ASP A 384 -0.80 24.38 49.91
C ASP A 384 -0.71 23.50 51.18
N VAL A 385 -0.04 23.99 52.19
CA VAL A 385 0.14 23.26 53.43
C VAL A 385 -0.90 23.73 54.42
N ASP A 386 -2.03 23.04 54.44
CA ASP A 386 -3.11 23.33 55.38
C ASP A 386 -3.14 22.31 56.52
N HIS A 387 -3.39 22.80 57.73
CA HIS A 387 -3.65 21.95 58.86
C HIS A 387 -5.13 21.52 58.86
N LYS A 388 -5.39 20.25 58.61
CA LYS A 388 -6.71 19.66 58.80
C LYS A 388 -6.67 18.71 60.00
N HIS A 389 -7.48 19.01 61.00
CA HIS A 389 -7.75 18.07 62.06
C HIS A 389 -8.57 16.91 61.47
N ILE A 390 -8.01 15.72 61.43
CA ILE A 390 -8.74 14.51 61.10
C ILE A 390 -9.41 14.03 62.37
N GLU A 391 -10.72 14.30 62.51
CA GLU A 391 -11.54 13.65 63.53
C GLU A 391 -11.50 12.14 63.27
N THR A 392 -10.91 11.39 64.17
CA THR A 392 -10.97 9.94 64.13
C THR A 392 -12.41 9.51 64.42
N GLU A 393 -12.92 8.49 63.72
CA GLU A 393 -14.30 7.95 63.89
C GLU A 393 -14.69 7.61 65.35
N LYS A 394 -13.76 7.62 66.30
CA LYS A 394 -14.00 7.40 67.76
C LYS A 394 -14.58 8.60 68.46
N GLU A 395 -14.63 9.79 67.90
CA GLU A 395 -15.22 10.98 68.47
C GLU A 395 -16.68 11.19 68.04
N ARG A 396 -17.27 10.28 67.27
CA ARG A 396 -18.67 10.33 66.85
C ARG A 396 -19.65 9.46 67.63
N ASN A 397 -19.28 8.88 68.81
CA ASN A 397 -20.22 8.17 69.67
C ASN A 397 -20.35 8.86 71.02
#